data_eb79e4f7c19b2a9a89e9a257419e89a3
#
_entry.id   eb79e4f7c19b2a9a89e9a257419e89a3
#
_cell.length_a   1.000
_cell.length_b   1.000
_cell.length_c   1.000
_cell.angle_alpha   90.00
_cell.angle_beta   90.00
_cell.angle_gamma   90.00
#
_symmetry.space_group_name_H-M   'P 1'
#
loop_
_entity.id
_entity.type
_entity.pdbx_description
1 polymer ?
#
loop_
_entity_poly.entity_id
_entity_poly.type
_entity_poly.pdbx_seq_one_letter_code
_entity_poly.pdbx_strand_id
1 'polypeptide(L)'
;MRTVYCIVSILLLLHIEGWAQREAIILKNVNIVDVVEGSIHKGQDVVMKGGIIQAIGKDVGTGIAGEVKDLAGMYVMPGLIDAHVHIANDPKETQDDRAKHLKYFLRHGITSIRDAAGDARVLRDLKEGVQQGKYEGPDIYYAAFMAGPAYFEGNDREKSMVEGWPEPYAPWMQCIRPDSDLDQVMKEAKEWGCTGVKIYGGFDREALLPLVRKAKEHGLQVWGHATLFPAKPWDVADAGVQVISHAYMLEWEGVSEELSGNIFENYEKFYDKIDHEKMSVERFLQAVKQKGLIFDPTLFLCMENKMEWAARFVKRANQIGVKICAGTDYINDLNRPFPFLFDELDLYVEKCGFYPMEAIFTVTKVAAEALGIGDKVGTVEVGKQADLLILPENPYDDIKALRKIQMIIKQGRIL
;
A
#
# COMPACT_ATOMS: atom_id res chain seq x y z
N MET A 1 -40.72 24.58 14.38
CA MET A 1 -39.31 24.12 14.40
C MET A 1 -39.07 22.77 15.10
N ARG A 2 -40.09 21.96 15.38
CA ARG A 2 -39.95 20.63 16.02
C ARG A 2 -40.10 19.45 15.03
N THR A 3 -40.56 19.66 13.81
CA THR A 3 -40.84 18.57 12.86
C THR A 3 -39.68 18.22 11.92
N VAL A 4 -38.70 19.10 11.77
CA VAL A 4 -37.56 18.88 10.86
C VAL A 4 -36.50 17.94 11.46
N TYR A 5 -36.36 17.92 12.79
CA TYR A 5 -35.35 17.04 13.44
C TYR A 5 -35.71 15.56 13.43
N CYS A 6 -36.99 15.19 13.34
CA CYS A 6 -37.38 13.77 13.26
C CYS A 6 -37.09 13.11 11.92
N ILE A 7 -37.12 13.87 10.81
CA ILE A 7 -36.90 13.30 9.46
C ILE A 7 -35.46 13.02 9.21
N VAL A 8 -34.52 13.85 9.71
CA VAL A 8 -33.07 13.63 9.56
C VAL A 8 -32.61 12.44 10.40
N SER A 9 -33.17 12.26 11.61
CA SER A 9 -32.84 11.11 12.46
C SER A 9 -33.34 9.78 11.88
N ILE A 10 -34.48 9.76 11.20
CA ILE A 10 -35.04 8.56 10.56
C ILE A 10 -34.25 8.18 9.31
N LEU A 11 -33.76 9.14 8.52
CA LEU A 11 -32.90 8.87 7.35
C LEU A 11 -31.53 8.35 7.73
N LEU A 12 -30.93 8.80 8.83
CA LEU A 12 -29.67 8.25 9.36
C LEU A 12 -29.85 6.83 9.92
N LEU A 13 -30.96 6.52 10.57
CA LEU A 13 -31.29 5.18 11.07
C LEU A 13 -31.52 4.18 9.92
N LEU A 14 -32.17 4.59 8.83
CA LEU A 14 -32.42 3.73 7.66
C LEU A 14 -31.12 3.34 6.93
N HIS A 15 -30.08 4.17 6.97
CA HIS A 15 -28.77 3.80 6.39
C HIS A 15 -27.99 2.81 7.25
N ILE A 16 -28.14 2.85 8.56
CA ILE A 16 -27.47 1.90 9.50
C ILE A 16 -28.17 0.53 9.45
N GLU A 17 -29.48 0.47 9.29
CA GLU A 17 -30.22 -0.80 9.18
C GLU A 17 -29.88 -1.58 7.89
N GLY A 18 -29.50 -0.92 6.80
CA GLY A 18 -29.15 -1.58 5.53
C GLY A 18 -27.90 -2.48 5.62
N TRP A 19 -27.04 -2.31 6.61
CA TRP A 19 -25.84 -3.13 6.83
C TRP A 19 -26.08 -4.29 7.81
N ALA A 20 -26.98 -4.12 8.78
CA ALA A 20 -27.21 -5.08 9.86
C ALA A 20 -28.11 -6.27 9.46
N GLN A 21 -28.84 -6.20 8.34
CA GLN A 21 -29.79 -7.23 7.90
C GLN A 21 -29.31 -8.12 6.75
N ARG A 22 -28.02 -8.04 6.34
CA ARG A 22 -27.56 -8.95 5.28
C ARG A 22 -27.49 -10.37 5.82
N GLU A 23 -28.04 -11.29 5.05
CA GLU A 23 -27.90 -12.74 5.27
C GLU A 23 -26.41 -13.10 5.31
N ALA A 24 -26.06 -14.11 6.09
CA ALA A 24 -24.70 -14.60 6.12
C ALA A 24 -24.33 -15.24 4.77
N ILE A 25 -23.06 -15.16 4.39
CA ILE A 25 -22.49 -15.97 3.31
C ILE A 25 -21.57 -17.00 3.95
N ILE A 26 -21.78 -18.26 3.59
CA ILE A 26 -21.04 -19.41 4.12
C ILE A 26 -20.28 -20.05 2.96
N LEU A 27 -18.95 -19.97 3.00
CA LEU A 27 -18.10 -20.76 2.12
C LEU A 27 -17.80 -22.07 2.81
N LYS A 28 -18.14 -23.19 2.18
CA LYS A 28 -17.96 -24.53 2.75
C LYS A 28 -16.81 -25.27 2.08
N ASN A 29 -16.15 -26.12 2.88
CA ASN A 29 -15.14 -27.07 2.42
C ASN A 29 -13.92 -26.43 1.74
N VAL A 30 -13.59 -25.18 2.03
CA VAL A 30 -12.49 -24.45 1.40
C VAL A 30 -11.12 -24.80 2.03
N ASN A 31 -10.06 -24.59 1.28
CA ASN A 31 -8.69 -24.63 1.76
C ASN A 31 -8.23 -23.20 2.06
N ILE A 32 -8.03 -22.86 3.33
CA ILE A 32 -7.59 -21.52 3.71
C ILE A 32 -6.08 -21.43 3.55
N VAL A 33 -5.64 -20.41 2.82
CA VAL A 33 -4.24 -20.03 2.67
C VAL A 33 -3.85 -19.18 3.88
N ASP A 34 -3.13 -19.79 4.82
CA ASP A 34 -2.57 -19.08 5.97
C ASP A 34 -1.27 -18.39 5.55
N VAL A 35 -1.39 -17.10 5.27
CA VAL A 35 -0.26 -16.29 4.80
C VAL A 35 0.76 -15.97 5.89
N VAL A 36 0.44 -16.19 7.16
CA VAL A 36 1.34 -15.95 8.30
C VAL A 36 2.21 -17.18 8.57
N GLU A 37 1.55 -18.35 8.68
CA GLU A 37 2.25 -19.62 8.96
C GLU A 37 2.79 -20.29 7.68
N GLY A 38 2.40 -19.79 6.50
CA GLY A 38 2.77 -20.40 5.22
C GLY A 38 2.20 -21.80 5.03
N SER A 39 1.01 -22.03 5.57
CA SER A 39 0.35 -23.35 5.56
C SER A 39 -1.04 -23.30 4.89
N ILE A 40 -1.60 -24.48 4.60
CA ILE A 40 -2.96 -24.62 4.05
C ILE A 40 -3.82 -25.37 5.05
N HIS A 41 -4.86 -24.70 5.56
CA HIS A 41 -5.87 -25.34 6.41
C HIS A 41 -7.01 -25.91 5.54
N LYS A 42 -7.02 -27.23 5.33
CA LYS A 42 -7.95 -27.90 4.40
C LYS A 42 -9.34 -28.11 5.01
N GLY A 43 -10.36 -28.01 4.14
CA GLY A 43 -11.73 -28.41 4.44
C GLY A 43 -12.36 -27.59 5.57
N GLN A 44 -12.17 -26.27 5.54
CA GLN A 44 -12.72 -25.34 6.51
C GLN A 44 -13.99 -24.67 5.95
N ASP A 45 -14.87 -24.24 6.82
CA ASP A 45 -15.95 -23.31 6.50
C ASP A 45 -15.52 -21.89 6.92
N VAL A 46 -15.95 -20.89 6.13
CA VAL A 46 -15.79 -19.46 6.46
C VAL A 46 -17.17 -18.81 6.46
N VAL A 47 -17.59 -18.29 7.60
CA VAL A 47 -18.85 -17.58 7.76
C VAL A 47 -18.61 -16.09 7.76
N MET A 48 -19.28 -15.38 6.86
CA MET A 48 -19.20 -13.92 6.72
C MET A 48 -20.57 -13.30 6.96
N LYS A 49 -20.64 -12.23 7.75
CA LYS A 49 -21.87 -11.44 7.97
C LYS A 49 -21.50 -9.97 8.25
N GLY A 50 -22.27 -9.06 7.66
CA GLY A 50 -22.02 -7.61 7.85
C GLY A 50 -20.66 -7.16 7.33
N GLY A 51 -20.08 -7.84 6.33
CA GLY A 51 -18.78 -7.50 5.77
C GLY A 51 -17.57 -8.05 6.54
N ILE A 52 -17.80 -8.80 7.62
CA ILE A 52 -16.77 -9.29 8.55
C ILE A 52 -16.78 -10.83 8.57
N ILE A 53 -15.62 -11.43 8.73
CA ILE A 53 -15.45 -12.86 8.98
C ILE A 53 -15.89 -13.15 10.42
N GLN A 54 -16.97 -13.93 10.59
CA GLN A 54 -17.56 -14.23 11.90
C GLN A 54 -17.05 -15.51 12.51
N ALA A 55 -16.78 -16.52 11.69
CA ALA A 55 -16.29 -17.82 12.14
C ALA A 55 -15.48 -18.51 11.05
N ILE A 56 -14.49 -19.28 11.48
CA ILE A 56 -13.66 -20.16 10.66
C ILE A 56 -13.51 -21.49 11.39
N GLY A 57 -13.69 -22.60 10.70
CA GLY A 57 -13.50 -23.94 11.26
C GLY A 57 -14.30 -24.99 10.52
N LYS A 58 -14.25 -26.24 10.98
CA LYS A 58 -15.06 -27.32 10.42
C LYS A 58 -16.51 -27.19 10.89
N ASP A 59 -17.45 -27.30 9.94
CA ASP A 59 -18.90 -27.30 10.19
C ASP A 59 -19.45 -26.05 10.91
N VAL A 60 -18.67 -24.97 11.03
CA VAL A 60 -19.11 -23.73 11.73
C VAL A 60 -20.26 -23.01 11.04
N GLY A 61 -20.50 -23.30 9.75
CA GLY A 61 -21.63 -22.79 8.98
C GLY A 61 -22.93 -23.58 9.15
N THR A 62 -22.91 -24.70 9.89
CA THR A 62 -24.08 -25.59 10.02
C THR A 62 -25.19 -24.92 10.84
N GLY A 63 -26.40 -24.86 10.29
CA GLY A 63 -27.57 -24.26 10.95
C GLY A 63 -27.62 -22.72 10.87
N ILE A 64 -26.64 -22.06 10.26
CA ILE A 64 -26.67 -20.61 10.03
C ILE A 64 -27.53 -20.32 8.79
N ALA A 65 -28.53 -19.45 8.93
CA ALA A 65 -29.31 -18.98 7.80
C ALA A 65 -28.47 -18.04 6.92
N GLY A 66 -28.40 -18.32 5.62
CA GLY A 66 -27.61 -17.52 4.67
C GLY A 66 -27.39 -18.21 3.34
N GLU A 67 -26.66 -17.54 2.44
CA GLU A 67 -26.22 -18.10 1.18
C GLU A 67 -25.05 -19.06 1.40
N VAL A 68 -25.20 -20.31 1.01
CA VAL A 68 -24.18 -21.35 1.13
C VAL A 68 -23.54 -21.61 -0.24
N LYS A 69 -22.21 -21.53 -0.29
CA LYS A 69 -21.42 -21.94 -1.45
C LYS A 69 -20.49 -23.08 -1.04
N ASP A 70 -20.72 -24.26 -1.59
CA ASP A 70 -19.76 -25.37 -1.45
C ASP A 70 -18.64 -25.19 -2.46
N LEU A 71 -17.45 -24.98 -1.97
CA LEU A 71 -16.24 -24.67 -2.73
C LEU A 71 -15.15 -25.71 -2.45
N ALA A 72 -15.54 -26.96 -2.31
CA ALA A 72 -14.62 -28.07 -2.06
C ALA A 72 -13.45 -28.07 -3.06
N GLY A 73 -12.22 -28.09 -2.51
CA GLY A 73 -10.99 -28.04 -3.31
C GLY A 73 -10.49 -26.65 -3.68
N MET A 74 -11.32 -25.61 -3.56
CA MET A 74 -10.90 -24.22 -3.80
C MET A 74 -10.05 -23.66 -2.64
N TYR A 75 -9.25 -22.69 -2.95
CA TYR A 75 -8.38 -21.98 -2.00
C TYR A 75 -8.94 -20.60 -1.70
N VAL A 76 -8.99 -20.24 -0.43
CA VAL A 76 -9.41 -18.90 0.04
C VAL A 76 -8.22 -18.21 0.64
N MET A 77 -7.94 -17.00 0.15
CA MET A 77 -6.86 -16.15 0.66
C MET A 77 -7.34 -14.71 0.86
N PRO A 78 -6.58 -13.86 1.57
CA PRO A 78 -6.89 -12.44 1.66
C PRO A 78 -6.82 -11.78 0.29
N GLY A 79 -7.60 -10.71 0.09
CA GLY A 79 -7.44 -9.82 -1.06
C GLY A 79 -6.03 -9.23 -1.14
N LEU A 80 -5.57 -8.99 -2.36
CA LEU A 80 -4.27 -8.37 -2.62
C LEU A 80 -4.31 -6.89 -2.26
N ILE A 81 -3.15 -6.37 -1.89
CA ILE A 81 -2.93 -4.95 -1.56
C ILE A 81 -1.78 -4.44 -2.41
N ASP A 82 -2.03 -3.42 -3.23
CA ASP A 82 -0.95 -2.66 -3.86
C ASP A 82 -0.53 -1.53 -2.91
N ALA A 83 0.65 -1.69 -2.31
CA ALA A 83 1.11 -0.79 -1.26
C ALA A 83 1.70 0.52 -1.80
N HIS A 84 1.71 0.74 -3.12
CA HIS A 84 2.29 1.94 -3.72
C HIS A 84 1.72 2.21 -5.12
N VAL A 85 0.80 3.14 -5.22
CA VAL A 85 0.21 3.59 -6.49
C VAL A 85 0.13 5.12 -6.56
N HIS A 86 -0.16 5.66 -7.73
CA HIS A 86 -0.34 7.09 -7.99
C HIS A 86 -1.55 7.33 -8.91
N ILE A 87 -2.76 7.23 -8.36
CA ILE A 87 -4.02 7.36 -9.15
C ILE A 87 -4.54 8.81 -9.24
N ALA A 88 -3.90 9.75 -8.55
CA ALA A 88 -4.34 11.14 -8.50
C ALA A 88 -3.23 12.15 -8.89
N ASN A 89 -2.25 11.73 -9.69
CA ASN A 89 -1.11 12.57 -10.09
C ASN A 89 -1.26 13.17 -11.50
N ASP A 90 -2.09 12.60 -12.38
CA ASP A 90 -2.34 13.18 -13.69
C ASP A 90 -3.55 14.11 -13.66
N PRO A 91 -3.36 15.45 -13.83
CA PRO A 91 -4.46 16.41 -13.80
C PRO A 91 -5.40 16.30 -15.02
N LYS A 92 -5.00 15.57 -16.07
CA LYS A 92 -5.80 15.37 -17.28
C LYS A 92 -6.83 14.26 -17.11
N GLU A 93 -6.62 13.35 -16.19
CA GLU A 93 -7.56 12.28 -15.92
C GLU A 93 -8.83 12.81 -15.23
N THR A 94 -9.97 12.39 -15.75
CA THR A 94 -11.26 12.65 -15.11
C THR A 94 -11.51 11.68 -13.94
N GLN A 95 -12.48 11.98 -13.08
CA GLN A 95 -12.93 11.04 -12.03
C GLN A 95 -13.43 9.72 -12.62
N ASP A 96 -14.07 9.76 -13.79
CA ASP A 96 -14.54 8.55 -14.47
C ASP A 96 -13.39 7.69 -15.02
N ASP A 97 -12.29 8.31 -15.46
CA ASP A 97 -11.10 7.58 -15.89
C ASP A 97 -10.44 6.90 -14.69
N ARG A 98 -10.28 7.62 -13.58
CA ARG A 98 -9.77 7.04 -12.32
C ARG A 98 -10.65 5.92 -11.79
N ALA A 99 -11.99 6.04 -11.92
CA ALA A 99 -12.91 4.99 -11.54
C ALA A 99 -12.70 3.70 -12.36
N LYS A 100 -12.28 3.80 -13.64
CA LYS A 100 -11.92 2.63 -14.45
C LYS A 100 -10.69 1.93 -13.89
N HIS A 101 -9.66 2.69 -13.45
CA HIS A 101 -8.49 2.13 -12.78
C HIS A 101 -8.88 1.44 -11.47
N LEU A 102 -9.74 2.04 -10.65
CA LEU A 102 -10.23 1.41 -9.42
C LEU A 102 -10.95 0.09 -9.69
N LYS A 103 -11.83 0.09 -10.68
CA LYS A 103 -12.53 -1.13 -11.10
C LYS A 103 -11.57 -2.20 -11.62
N TYR A 104 -10.57 -1.80 -12.39
CA TYR A 104 -9.54 -2.70 -12.91
C TYR A 104 -8.74 -3.35 -11.77
N PHE A 105 -8.30 -2.57 -10.76
CA PHE A 105 -7.67 -3.14 -9.55
C PHE A 105 -8.57 -4.20 -8.90
N LEU A 106 -9.80 -3.83 -8.58
CA LEU A 106 -10.70 -4.72 -7.85
C LEU A 106 -11.01 -6.00 -8.62
N ARG A 107 -11.22 -5.91 -9.94
CA ARG A 107 -11.51 -7.08 -10.80
C ARG A 107 -10.33 -8.03 -10.95
N HIS A 108 -9.13 -7.61 -10.54
CA HIS A 108 -7.94 -8.47 -10.45
C HIS A 108 -7.57 -8.82 -9.00
N GLY A 109 -8.51 -8.69 -8.06
CA GLY A 109 -8.33 -9.12 -6.67
C GLY A 109 -7.55 -8.15 -5.79
N ILE A 110 -7.20 -6.96 -6.27
CA ILE A 110 -6.59 -5.91 -5.44
C ILE A 110 -7.72 -5.19 -4.70
N THR A 111 -7.84 -5.46 -3.39
CA THR A 111 -8.94 -5.01 -2.55
C THR A 111 -8.64 -3.77 -1.72
N SER A 112 -7.36 -3.40 -1.61
CA SER A 112 -6.89 -2.17 -0.98
C SER A 112 -5.69 -1.61 -1.73
N ILE A 113 -5.56 -0.28 -1.78
CA ILE A 113 -4.44 0.42 -2.38
C ILE A 113 -3.97 1.57 -1.48
N ARG A 114 -2.67 1.93 -1.60
CA ARG A 114 -2.10 3.13 -1.01
C ARG A 114 -1.60 4.07 -2.11
N ASP A 115 -2.27 5.21 -2.28
CA ASP A 115 -1.72 6.30 -3.10
C ASP A 115 -0.61 7.01 -2.32
N ALA A 116 0.60 7.03 -2.89
CA ALA A 116 1.79 7.53 -2.24
C ALA A 116 2.00 9.03 -2.50
N ALA A 117 0.95 9.79 -2.29
CA ALA A 117 0.81 11.24 -2.39
C ALA A 117 0.37 11.74 -3.78
N GLY A 118 -0.91 11.94 -3.93
CA GLY A 118 -1.57 12.64 -5.01
C GLY A 118 -2.40 13.81 -4.51
N ASP A 119 -3.26 14.36 -5.35
CA ASP A 119 -4.23 15.38 -4.94
C ASP A 119 -5.26 14.80 -3.97
N ALA A 120 -5.18 15.19 -2.71
CA ALA A 120 -6.06 14.64 -1.67
C ALA A 120 -7.54 15.00 -1.87
N ARG A 121 -7.89 16.03 -2.65
CA ARG A 121 -9.28 16.34 -3.02
C ARG A 121 -9.83 15.20 -3.87
N VAL A 122 -9.06 14.81 -4.88
CA VAL A 122 -9.40 13.73 -5.81
C VAL A 122 -9.47 12.40 -5.05
N LEU A 123 -8.47 12.10 -4.23
CA LEU A 123 -8.39 10.84 -3.47
C LEU A 123 -9.52 10.70 -2.45
N ARG A 124 -9.90 11.79 -1.79
CA ARG A 124 -11.04 11.80 -0.87
C ARG A 124 -12.35 11.52 -1.60
N ASP A 125 -12.59 12.18 -2.73
CA ASP A 125 -13.81 11.99 -3.51
C ASP A 125 -13.91 10.56 -4.08
N LEU A 126 -12.79 9.99 -4.54
CA LEU A 126 -12.73 8.59 -4.99
C LEU A 126 -13.01 7.62 -3.85
N LYS A 127 -12.38 7.82 -2.69
CA LYS A 127 -12.58 7.01 -1.49
C LYS A 127 -14.04 7.03 -1.04
N GLU A 128 -14.62 8.22 -0.92
CA GLU A 128 -16.04 8.39 -0.57
C GLU A 128 -16.94 7.73 -1.61
N GLY A 129 -16.64 7.90 -2.90
CA GLY A 129 -17.38 7.27 -3.99
C GLY A 129 -17.37 5.74 -3.92
N VAL A 130 -16.25 5.13 -3.57
CA VAL A 130 -16.15 3.67 -3.34
C VAL A 130 -16.96 3.28 -2.11
N GLN A 131 -16.84 4.00 -0.99
CA GLN A 131 -17.57 3.70 0.24
C GLN A 131 -19.09 3.81 0.08
N GLN A 132 -19.56 4.75 -0.72
CA GLN A 132 -20.97 4.96 -1.04
C GLN A 132 -21.49 4.03 -2.15
N GLY A 133 -20.61 3.22 -2.77
CA GLY A 133 -20.96 2.33 -3.87
C GLY A 133 -21.20 3.04 -5.20
N LYS A 134 -20.78 4.30 -5.33
CA LYS A 134 -20.80 5.04 -6.61
C LYS A 134 -19.76 4.46 -7.58
N TYR A 135 -18.59 4.09 -7.07
CA TYR A 135 -17.54 3.47 -7.83
C TYR A 135 -17.27 2.05 -7.31
N GLU A 136 -17.03 1.12 -8.23
CA GLU A 136 -16.50 -0.21 -7.93
C GLU A 136 -14.98 -0.10 -7.80
N GLY A 137 -14.42 -0.45 -6.65
CA GLY A 137 -12.98 -0.29 -6.43
C GLY A 137 -12.49 -0.84 -5.08
N PRO A 138 -11.16 -0.82 -4.87
CA PRO A 138 -10.52 -1.15 -3.61
C PRO A 138 -10.75 -0.07 -2.55
N ASP A 139 -10.48 -0.39 -1.29
CA ASP A 139 -10.35 0.63 -0.26
C ASP A 139 -9.10 1.49 -0.53
N ILE A 140 -9.25 2.82 -0.41
CA ILE A 140 -8.20 3.78 -0.77
C ILE A 140 -7.61 4.39 0.49
N TYR A 141 -6.29 4.24 0.65
CA TYR A 141 -5.46 4.90 1.65
C TYR A 141 -4.49 5.83 0.95
N TYR A 142 -4.17 6.99 1.51
CA TYR A 142 -3.30 7.95 0.83
C TYR A 142 -2.50 8.80 1.80
N ALA A 143 -1.38 9.33 1.28
CA ALA A 143 -0.42 10.13 2.01
C ALA A 143 -0.55 11.62 1.71
N ALA A 144 -0.18 12.44 2.69
CA ALA A 144 0.24 13.81 2.42
C ALA A 144 1.69 13.81 1.90
N PHE A 145 1.94 14.61 0.88
CA PHE A 145 3.26 14.84 0.31
C PHE A 145 4.07 15.80 1.18
N MET A 146 5.31 15.46 1.50
CA MET A 146 6.20 16.32 2.25
C MET A 146 7.61 16.32 1.66
N ALA A 147 8.15 17.50 1.37
CA ALA A 147 9.52 17.66 0.90
C ALA A 147 10.15 18.92 1.47
N GLY A 148 11.47 18.98 1.50
CA GLY A 148 12.22 20.16 1.86
C GLY A 148 12.31 21.17 0.71
N PRO A 149 12.78 22.42 0.96
CA PRO A 149 12.86 23.47 -0.06
C PRO A 149 13.66 23.05 -1.30
N ALA A 150 14.80 22.38 -1.13
CA ALA A 150 15.64 21.95 -2.23
C ALA A 150 14.95 21.00 -3.23
N TYR A 151 13.94 20.27 -2.80
CA TYR A 151 13.13 19.42 -3.69
C TYR A 151 12.27 20.28 -4.63
N PHE A 152 11.64 21.33 -4.11
CA PHE A 152 10.76 22.19 -4.91
C PHE A 152 11.51 23.16 -5.82
N GLU A 153 12.76 23.49 -5.52
CA GLU A 153 13.63 24.39 -6.30
C GLU A 153 14.03 23.84 -7.68
N GLY A 154 13.50 22.91 -8.23
CA GLY A 154 13.82 22.35 -9.56
C GLY A 154 12.78 21.40 -10.04
N ASN A 155 11.66 21.32 -9.35
CA ASN A 155 10.67 20.32 -9.62
C ASN A 155 9.26 20.92 -9.68
N ASP A 156 8.75 21.07 -10.91
CA ASP A 156 7.41 21.62 -11.18
C ASP A 156 6.35 20.50 -11.32
N ARG A 157 6.76 19.24 -11.18
CA ARG A 157 5.90 18.08 -11.45
C ARG A 157 4.65 18.07 -10.58
N GLU A 158 4.79 18.47 -9.33
CA GLU A 158 3.72 18.38 -8.33
C GLU A 158 2.78 19.59 -8.32
N LYS A 159 3.04 20.64 -9.11
CA LYS A 159 2.22 21.86 -9.17
C LYS A 159 0.75 21.59 -9.49
N SER A 160 0.48 20.63 -10.36
CA SER A 160 -0.89 20.26 -10.72
C SER A 160 -1.71 19.68 -9.57
N MET A 161 -1.06 19.08 -8.56
CA MET A 161 -1.72 18.51 -7.38
C MET A 161 -2.13 19.56 -6.34
N VAL A 162 -1.78 20.81 -6.56
CA VAL A 162 -2.10 21.96 -5.69
C VAL A 162 -2.80 23.10 -6.41
N GLU A 163 -3.37 22.85 -7.59
CA GLU A 163 -4.08 23.87 -8.35
C GLU A 163 -5.11 24.61 -7.49
N GLY A 164 -5.05 25.95 -7.50
CA GLY A 164 -5.90 26.80 -6.68
C GLY A 164 -5.38 27.06 -5.25
N TRP A 165 -4.20 26.53 -4.89
CA TRP A 165 -3.50 26.82 -3.64
C TRP A 165 -2.16 27.52 -3.91
N PRO A 166 -1.62 28.29 -2.93
CA PRO A 166 -0.29 28.86 -3.07
C PRO A 166 0.76 27.75 -3.13
N GLU A 167 1.42 27.59 -4.26
CA GLU A 167 2.50 26.59 -4.41
C GLU A 167 3.70 26.89 -3.50
N PRO A 168 4.35 25.88 -2.96
CA PRO A 168 4.02 24.44 -2.90
C PRO A 168 3.22 24.07 -1.63
N TYR A 169 2.27 24.86 -1.26
CA TYR A 169 1.54 24.76 0.00
C TYR A 169 0.08 24.40 -0.23
N ALA A 170 -0.26 23.18 0.07
CA ALA A 170 -1.63 22.73 0.29
C ALA A 170 -1.63 21.87 1.56
N PRO A 171 -2.77 21.67 2.24
CA PRO A 171 -2.81 20.83 3.44
C PRO A 171 -2.28 19.41 3.26
N TRP A 172 -2.29 18.91 2.04
CA TRP A 172 -1.77 17.60 1.64
C TRP A 172 -0.43 17.64 0.91
N MET A 173 0.14 18.84 0.68
CA MET A 173 1.45 19.02 0.05
C MET A 173 2.19 20.17 0.74
N GLN A 174 3.22 19.85 1.51
CA GLN A 174 3.91 20.80 2.36
C GLN A 174 5.41 20.86 2.05
N CYS A 175 5.91 22.09 1.91
CA CYS A 175 7.34 22.37 1.94
C CYS A 175 7.79 22.55 3.39
N ILE A 176 8.47 21.56 3.92
CA ILE A 176 8.89 21.53 5.33
C ILE A 176 10.22 22.27 5.48
N ARG A 177 10.20 23.29 6.33
CA ARG A 177 11.36 24.11 6.72
C ARG A 177 11.70 23.91 8.19
N PRO A 178 12.88 24.36 8.66
CA PRO A 178 13.26 24.25 10.07
C PRO A 178 12.29 24.95 11.04
N ASP A 179 11.58 25.98 10.57
CA ASP A 179 10.60 26.77 11.33
C ASP A 179 9.14 26.33 11.09
N SER A 180 8.90 25.27 10.34
CA SER A 180 7.54 24.75 10.09
C SER A 180 6.89 24.24 11.38
N ASP A 181 5.61 24.61 11.60
CA ASP A 181 4.79 24.03 12.66
C ASP A 181 4.33 22.62 12.27
N LEU A 182 5.14 21.63 12.65
CA LEU A 182 4.88 20.23 12.31
C LEU A 182 3.58 19.69 12.92
N ASP A 183 3.14 20.20 14.07
CA ASP A 183 1.86 19.80 14.66
C ASP A 183 0.69 20.26 13.78
N GLN A 184 0.73 21.49 13.29
CA GLN A 184 -0.29 22.01 12.37
C GLN A 184 -0.26 21.26 11.04
N VAL A 185 0.92 21.01 10.46
CA VAL A 185 1.09 20.24 9.23
C VAL A 185 0.44 18.85 9.32
N MET A 186 0.69 18.11 10.42
CA MET A 186 0.14 16.77 10.60
C MET A 186 -1.38 16.80 10.82
N LYS A 187 -1.87 17.82 11.53
CA LYS A 187 -3.30 18.01 11.75
C LYS A 187 -4.03 18.28 10.43
N GLU A 188 -3.50 19.17 9.60
CA GLU A 188 -4.08 19.48 8.28
C GLU A 188 -4.09 18.25 7.36
N ALA A 189 -3.00 17.48 7.30
CA ALA A 189 -2.97 16.24 6.55
C ALA A 189 -4.09 15.27 6.97
N LYS A 190 -4.34 15.12 8.28
CA LYS A 190 -5.42 14.26 8.79
C LYS A 190 -6.81 14.80 8.46
N GLU A 191 -7.03 16.11 8.55
CA GLU A 191 -8.31 16.75 8.21
C GLU A 191 -8.68 16.53 6.73
N TRP A 192 -7.66 16.38 5.88
CA TRP A 192 -7.84 16.02 4.47
C TRP A 192 -7.95 14.51 4.23
N GLY A 193 -7.96 13.70 5.29
CA GLY A 193 -8.19 12.26 5.22
C GLY A 193 -6.95 11.43 4.91
N CYS A 194 -5.76 12.05 4.91
CA CYS A 194 -4.50 11.32 4.75
C CYS A 194 -4.29 10.35 5.92
N THR A 195 -3.86 9.14 5.63
CA THR A 195 -3.57 8.10 6.63
C THR A 195 -2.09 8.03 6.97
N GLY A 196 -1.28 8.76 6.25
CA GLY A 196 0.16 8.86 6.46
C GLY A 196 0.76 10.06 5.74
N VAL A 197 2.07 10.19 5.87
CA VAL A 197 2.89 11.16 5.16
C VAL A 197 3.89 10.43 4.26
N LYS A 198 4.12 10.92 3.06
CA LYS A 198 5.18 10.45 2.15
C LYS A 198 6.25 11.53 2.05
N ILE A 199 7.46 11.18 2.44
CA ILE A 199 8.63 12.06 2.43
C ILE A 199 9.39 11.82 1.13
N TYR A 200 9.58 12.87 0.34
CA TYR A 200 10.14 12.78 -1.02
C TYR A 200 11.62 13.16 -1.10
N GLY A 201 12.01 14.31 -0.57
CA GLY A 201 13.40 14.75 -0.66
C GLY A 201 13.66 16.10 -0.01
N GLY A 202 14.92 16.54 -0.04
CA GLY A 202 15.36 17.81 0.53
C GLY A 202 15.55 17.77 2.05
N PHE A 203 15.91 16.59 2.62
CA PHE A 203 16.11 16.41 4.06
C PHE A 203 17.47 15.77 4.36
N ASP A 204 18.14 16.28 5.36
CA ASP A 204 19.19 15.57 6.08
C ASP A 204 18.58 14.72 7.22
N ARG A 205 19.44 13.97 7.90
CA ARG A 205 19.02 13.08 9.01
C ARG A 205 18.42 13.88 10.18
N GLU A 206 18.99 15.04 10.50
CA GLU A 206 18.53 15.89 11.62
C GLU A 206 17.12 16.42 11.38
N ALA A 207 16.82 16.85 10.17
CA ALA A 207 15.47 17.32 9.78
C ALA A 207 14.43 16.19 9.76
N LEU A 208 14.84 14.96 9.42
CA LEU A 208 13.93 13.80 9.40
C LEU A 208 13.43 13.41 10.80
N LEU A 209 14.28 13.47 11.83
CA LEU A 209 13.94 12.98 13.16
C LEU A 209 12.67 13.63 13.76
N PRO A 210 12.54 14.98 13.80
CA PRO A 210 11.33 15.63 14.31
C PRO A 210 10.11 15.35 13.41
N LEU A 211 10.28 15.30 12.08
CA LEU A 211 9.20 15.03 11.14
C LEU A 211 8.60 13.64 11.35
N VAL A 212 9.46 12.61 11.41
CA VAL A 212 9.04 11.21 11.67
C VAL A 212 8.36 11.08 13.03
N ARG A 213 8.93 11.71 14.07
CA ARG A 213 8.34 11.67 15.41
C ARG A 213 6.96 12.31 15.43
N LYS A 214 6.80 13.51 14.87
CA LYS A 214 5.52 14.23 14.86
C LYS A 214 4.45 13.50 14.06
N ALA A 215 4.78 12.94 12.92
CA ALA A 215 3.82 12.12 12.18
C ALA A 215 3.29 10.94 13.03
N LYS A 216 4.18 10.24 13.74
CA LYS A 216 3.82 9.13 14.65
C LYS A 216 2.99 9.60 15.85
N GLU A 217 3.33 10.73 16.47
CA GLU A 217 2.55 11.33 17.58
C GLU A 217 1.11 11.63 17.14
N HIS A 218 0.91 12.04 15.90
CA HIS A 218 -0.42 12.25 15.30
C HIS A 218 -1.09 10.98 14.77
N GLY A 219 -0.48 9.80 14.93
CA GLY A 219 -1.02 8.52 14.45
C GLY A 219 -1.01 8.37 12.93
N LEU A 220 -0.16 9.11 12.22
CA LEU A 220 0.07 8.98 10.79
C LEU A 220 1.16 7.95 10.52
N GLN A 221 0.97 7.14 9.48
CA GLN A 221 2.02 6.28 8.96
C GLN A 221 3.11 7.15 8.32
N VAL A 222 4.36 6.69 8.34
CA VAL A 222 5.48 7.41 7.74
C VAL A 222 6.08 6.60 6.62
N TRP A 223 5.92 7.09 5.40
CA TRP A 223 6.47 6.52 4.18
C TRP A 223 7.51 7.48 3.58
N GLY A 224 8.55 6.96 2.95
CA GLY A 224 9.57 7.81 2.34
C GLY A 224 10.36 7.09 1.26
N HIS A 225 11.01 7.85 0.41
CA HIS A 225 12.02 7.34 -0.50
C HIS A 225 13.22 6.79 0.27
N ALA A 226 13.95 5.84 -0.31
CA ALA A 226 15.14 5.29 0.31
C ALA A 226 16.27 6.33 0.42
N THR A 227 16.29 7.33 -0.45
CA THR A 227 17.22 8.48 -0.39
C THR A 227 16.46 9.78 -0.44
N LEU A 228 16.71 10.68 0.49
CA LEU A 228 15.98 11.92 0.64
C LEU A 228 16.85 13.18 0.42
N PHE A 229 18.08 13.01 -0.01
CA PHE A 229 19.05 14.05 -0.34
C PHE A 229 19.02 15.29 0.59
N PRO A 230 20.04 15.47 1.46
CA PRO A 230 21.28 14.67 1.49
C PRO A 230 21.21 13.36 2.27
N ALA A 231 20.11 13.07 3.00
CA ALA A 231 19.98 11.82 3.75
C ALA A 231 20.05 10.59 2.82
N LYS A 232 20.96 9.68 3.15
CA LYS A 232 21.19 8.41 2.46
C LYS A 232 20.25 7.30 2.99
N PRO A 233 20.18 6.15 2.35
CA PRO A 233 19.32 5.05 2.78
C PRO A 233 19.46 4.70 4.26
N TRP A 234 20.67 4.60 4.77
CA TRP A 234 20.88 4.31 6.20
C TRP A 234 20.31 5.41 7.09
N ASP A 235 20.48 6.71 6.74
CA ASP A 235 19.97 7.83 7.53
C ASP A 235 18.43 7.79 7.61
N VAL A 236 17.78 7.45 6.51
CA VAL A 236 16.30 7.29 6.42
C VAL A 236 15.82 6.15 7.33
N ALA A 237 16.52 5.01 7.30
CA ALA A 237 16.22 3.88 8.17
C ALA A 237 16.52 4.25 9.64
N ASP A 238 17.62 4.93 9.92
CA ASP A 238 17.97 5.34 11.27
C ASP A 238 17.00 6.37 11.85
N ALA A 239 16.48 7.28 11.05
CA ALA A 239 15.43 8.21 11.45
C ALA A 239 14.08 7.49 11.76
N GLY A 240 13.91 6.24 11.33
CA GLY A 240 12.75 5.42 11.65
C GLY A 240 11.54 5.67 10.74
N VAL A 241 11.78 6.02 9.47
CA VAL A 241 10.75 6.00 8.42
C VAL A 241 10.19 4.59 8.34
N GLN A 242 8.86 4.42 8.50
CA GLN A 242 8.25 3.09 8.72
C GLN A 242 8.28 2.23 7.47
N VAL A 243 8.02 2.82 6.30
CA VAL A 243 8.07 2.14 5.00
C VAL A 243 8.99 2.92 4.08
N ILE A 244 10.04 2.26 3.60
CA ILE A 244 11.10 2.87 2.80
C ILE A 244 11.01 2.32 1.38
N SER A 245 10.78 3.20 0.40
CA SER A 245 10.48 2.83 -0.98
C SER A 245 11.69 2.95 -1.89
N HIS A 246 11.68 2.15 -2.97
CA HIS A 246 12.55 2.23 -4.15
C HIS A 246 13.93 1.60 -3.97
N ALA A 247 14.03 0.33 -4.40
CA ALA A 247 15.29 -0.41 -4.39
C ALA A 247 16.38 0.27 -5.25
N TYR A 248 15.98 0.91 -6.36
CA TYR A 248 16.94 1.61 -7.23
C TYR A 248 17.58 2.85 -6.57
N MET A 249 16.95 3.42 -5.54
CA MET A 249 17.52 4.55 -4.79
C MET A 249 18.54 4.12 -3.73
N LEU A 250 18.69 2.82 -3.49
CA LEU A 250 19.73 2.31 -2.57
C LEU A 250 21.15 2.51 -3.10
N GLU A 251 21.32 2.82 -4.40
CA GLU A 251 22.63 3.11 -5.00
C GLU A 251 23.40 4.23 -4.27
N TRP A 252 22.69 5.19 -3.71
CA TRP A 252 23.29 6.32 -2.99
C TRP A 252 23.96 5.94 -1.67
N GLU A 253 23.70 4.76 -1.13
CA GLU A 253 24.47 4.21 0.00
C GLU A 253 25.94 3.97 -0.39
N GLY A 254 26.22 3.76 -1.68
CA GLY A 254 27.57 3.53 -2.22
C GLY A 254 28.43 4.82 -2.31
N VAL A 255 27.86 5.99 -2.12
CA VAL A 255 28.60 7.27 -2.16
C VAL A 255 29.19 7.55 -0.79
N SER A 256 30.54 7.71 -0.71
CA SER A 256 31.21 8.00 0.57
C SER A 256 31.12 9.46 0.98
N GLU A 257 31.02 10.37 0.00
CA GLU A 257 30.97 11.81 0.23
C GLU A 257 29.57 12.26 0.68
N GLU A 258 29.51 13.47 1.23
CA GLU A 258 28.24 14.11 1.57
C GLU A 258 27.46 14.50 0.30
N LEU A 259 26.16 14.16 0.30
CA LEU A 259 25.28 14.49 -0.80
C LEU A 259 24.72 15.90 -0.67
N SER A 260 24.51 16.58 -1.81
CA SER A 260 23.78 17.85 -1.88
C SER A 260 22.28 17.62 -1.61
N GLY A 261 21.59 18.65 -1.15
CA GLY A 261 20.11 18.65 -1.13
C GLY A 261 19.47 18.66 -2.51
N ASN A 262 20.21 19.02 -3.55
CA ASN A 262 19.76 19.01 -4.94
C ASN A 262 20.09 17.66 -5.61
N ILE A 263 19.06 16.93 -6.02
CA ILE A 263 19.20 15.61 -6.65
C ILE A 263 20.01 15.66 -7.95
N PHE A 264 19.83 16.71 -8.77
CA PHE A 264 20.50 16.81 -10.08
C PHE A 264 22.00 17.02 -9.91
N GLU A 265 22.43 17.82 -8.92
CA GLU A 265 23.85 18.00 -8.60
C GLU A 265 24.51 16.68 -8.18
N ASN A 266 23.79 15.83 -7.44
CA ASN A 266 24.30 14.53 -7.03
C ASN A 266 24.45 13.59 -8.24
N TYR A 267 23.48 13.56 -9.14
CA TYR A 267 23.57 12.78 -10.37
C TYR A 267 24.76 13.22 -11.22
N GLU A 268 24.93 14.52 -11.45
CA GLU A 268 26.05 15.06 -12.23
C GLU A 268 27.40 14.71 -11.59
N LYS A 269 27.51 14.81 -10.25
CA LYS A 269 28.77 14.67 -9.53
C LYS A 269 29.18 13.23 -9.25
N PHE A 270 28.24 12.36 -8.95
CA PHE A 270 28.52 11.05 -8.34
C PHE A 270 27.98 9.85 -9.11
N TYR A 271 26.96 9.97 -9.95
CA TYR A 271 26.28 8.82 -10.52
C TYR A 271 27.20 7.85 -11.25
N ASP A 272 28.04 8.35 -12.14
CA ASP A 272 29.00 7.54 -12.89
C ASP A 272 30.15 6.95 -12.05
N LYS A 273 30.24 7.35 -10.77
CA LYS A 273 31.27 6.86 -9.85
C LYS A 273 30.79 5.75 -8.93
N ILE A 274 29.50 5.43 -8.95
CA ILE A 274 28.92 4.38 -8.12
C ILE A 274 29.29 3.02 -8.69
N ASP A 275 30.08 2.26 -7.95
CA ASP A 275 30.42 0.87 -8.29
C ASP A 275 29.34 -0.06 -7.74
N HIS A 276 28.30 -0.29 -8.54
CA HIS A 276 27.16 -1.14 -8.17
C HIS A 276 27.54 -2.59 -7.84
N GLU A 277 28.70 -3.07 -8.31
CA GLU A 277 29.15 -4.42 -8.01
C GLU A 277 29.80 -4.54 -6.61
N LYS A 278 30.43 -3.46 -6.16
CA LYS A 278 31.15 -3.44 -4.87
C LYS A 278 30.34 -2.77 -3.75
N MET A 279 29.31 -2.02 -4.08
CA MET A 279 28.50 -1.34 -3.06
C MET A 279 27.79 -2.34 -2.16
N SER A 280 27.60 -1.96 -0.90
CA SER A 280 26.89 -2.74 0.08
C SER A 280 25.78 -1.93 0.70
N VAL A 281 24.60 -2.52 0.78
CA VAL A 281 23.44 -1.98 1.50
C VAL A 281 23.20 -2.71 2.83
N GLU A 282 24.15 -3.49 3.29
CA GLU A 282 23.97 -4.33 4.49
C GLU A 282 23.66 -3.47 5.73
N ARG A 283 24.31 -2.32 5.88
CA ARG A 283 24.04 -1.37 6.99
C ARG A 283 22.58 -0.90 6.97
N PHE A 284 22.07 -0.53 5.80
CA PHE A 284 20.66 -0.15 5.62
C PHE A 284 19.72 -1.32 5.97
N LEU A 285 19.93 -2.50 5.38
CA LEU A 285 19.08 -3.66 5.60
C LEU A 285 19.03 -4.09 7.07
N GLN A 286 20.18 -4.04 7.76
CA GLN A 286 20.25 -4.35 9.19
C GLN A 286 19.47 -3.30 10.02
N ALA A 287 19.55 -2.02 9.68
CA ALA A 287 18.77 -0.98 10.36
C ALA A 287 17.28 -1.18 10.16
N VAL A 288 16.84 -1.45 8.92
CA VAL A 288 15.43 -1.75 8.59
C VAL A 288 14.92 -2.94 9.40
N LYS A 289 15.70 -4.05 9.44
CA LYS A 289 15.34 -5.24 10.21
C LYS A 289 15.27 -4.97 11.71
N GLN A 290 16.30 -4.37 12.30
CA GLN A 290 16.41 -4.16 13.74
C GLN A 290 15.32 -3.23 14.27
N LYS A 291 14.92 -2.24 13.47
CA LYS A 291 13.85 -1.30 13.84
C LYS A 291 12.45 -1.79 13.46
N GLY A 292 12.32 -2.98 12.85
CA GLY A 292 11.05 -3.53 12.39
C GLY A 292 10.37 -2.72 11.30
N LEU A 293 11.15 -1.98 10.50
CA LEU A 293 10.66 -1.18 9.39
C LEU A 293 10.32 -2.08 8.21
N ILE A 294 9.64 -1.52 7.21
CA ILE A 294 9.20 -2.24 6.01
C ILE A 294 9.93 -1.66 4.80
N PHE A 295 10.43 -2.54 3.94
CA PHE A 295 11.01 -2.18 2.67
C PHE A 295 9.99 -2.38 1.55
N ASP A 296 9.79 -1.37 0.70
CA ASP A 296 8.90 -1.32 -0.45
C ASP A 296 9.76 -1.17 -1.72
N PRO A 297 10.22 -2.25 -2.33
CA PRO A 297 11.23 -2.21 -3.40
C PRO A 297 10.79 -1.50 -4.67
N THR A 298 9.51 -1.57 -5.05
CA THR A 298 9.00 -1.11 -6.34
C THR A 298 9.91 -1.54 -7.50
N LEU A 299 10.25 -2.83 -7.51
CA LEU A 299 11.29 -3.38 -8.38
C LEU A 299 10.91 -3.27 -9.85
N PHE A 300 9.60 -3.33 -10.15
CA PHE A 300 9.07 -3.15 -11.50
C PHE A 300 9.50 -1.83 -12.15
N LEU A 301 9.71 -0.77 -11.36
CA LEU A 301 10.21 0.53 -11.87
C LEU A 301 11.71 0.53 -12.19
N CYS A 302 12.45 -0.51 -11.79
CA CYS A 302 13.88 -0.53 -12.07
C CYS A 302 14.12 -0.66 -13.58
N MET A 303 14.90 0.27 -14.13
CA MET A 303 15.39 0.16 -15.49
C MET A 303 16.26 -1.12 -15.63
N GLU A 304 16.34 -1.68 -16.83
CA GLU A 304 17.08 -2.93 -17.09
C GLU A 304 18.52 -2.92 -16.52
N ASN A 305 19.23 -1.80 -16.65
CA ASN A 305 20.59 -1.65 -16.14
C ASN A 305 20.67 -1.59 -14.59
N LYS A 306 19.56 -1.37 -13.89
CA LYS A 306 19.48 -1.34 -12.42
C LYS A 306 18.85 -2.60 -11.83
N MET A 307 18.15 -3.37 -12.64
CA MET A 307 17.33 -4.50 -12.19
C MET A 307 18.16 -5.55 -11.46
N GLU A 308 19.28 -5.95 -12.01
CA GLU A 308 20.06 -7.08 -11.43
C GLU A 308 20.64 -6.76 -10.06
N TRP A 309 21.24 -5.58 -9.88
CA TRP A 309 21.79 -5.25 -8.57
C TRP A 309 20.69 -4.92 -7.56
N ALA A 310 19.58 -4.26 -7.97
CA ALA A 310 18.44 -4.01 -7.10
C ALA A 310 17.79 -5.32 -6.63
N ALA A 311 17.61 -6.30 -7.53
CA ALA A 311 17.09 -7.62 -7.21
C ALA A 311 17.98 -8.37 -6.22
N ARG A 312 19.32 -8.24 -6.30
CA ARG A 312 20.25 -8.78 -5.30
C ARG A 312 19.98 -8.25 -3.88
N PHE A 313 19.67 -6.96 -3.77
CA PHE A 313 19.36 -6.33 -2.48
C PHE A 313 18.02 -6.78 -1.93
N VAL A 314 16.99 -6.89 -2.78
CA VAL A 314 15.69 -7.43 -2.39
C VAL A 314 15.82 -8.90 -1.96
N LYS A 315 16.55 -9.71 -2.71
CA LYS A 315 16.88 -11.09 -2.32
C LYS A 315 17.58 -11.15 -0.96
N ARG A 316 18.59 -10.29 -0.75
CA ARG A 316 19.31 -10.23 0.53
C ARG A 316 18.39 -9.79 1.67
N ALA A 317 17.52 -8.82 1.45
CA ALA A 317 16.53 -8.36 2.42
C ALA A 317 15.62 -9.52 2.87
N ASN A 318 15.08 -10.30 1.91
CA ASN A 318 14.27 -11.49 2.21
C ASN A 318 15.06 -12.53 3.02
N GLN A 319 16.26 -12.88 2.58
CA GLN A 319 17.11 -13.88 3.25
C GLN A 319 17.40 -13.56 4.71
N ILE A 320 17.55 -12.29 5.06
CA ILE A 320 17.81 -11.89 6.44
C ILE A 320 16.54 -11.60 7.23
N GLY A 321 15.35 -11.73 6.62
CA GLY A 321 14.06 -11.53 7.27
C GLY A 321 13.67 -10.06 7.48
N VAL A 322 14.03 -9.18 6.54
CA VAL A 322 13.45 -7.82 6.44
C VAL A 322 12.01 -7.97 5.98
N LYS A 323 11.09 -7.23 6.60
CA LYS A 323 9.71 -7.14 6.11
C LYS A 323 9.69 -6.41 4.77
N ILE A 324 9.11 -7.04 3.75
CA ILE A 324 8.98 -6.49 2.40
C ILE A 324 7.51 -6.41 2.06
N CYS A 325 7.02 -5.24 1.65
CA CYS A 325 5.71 -5.11 1.00
C CYS A 325 5.89 -4.88 -0.51
N ALA A 326 4.92 -5.32 -1.29
CA ALA A 326 4.92 -5.06 -2.72
C ALA A 326 4.07 -3.84 -3.04
N GLY A 327 4.62 -2.99 -3.90
CA GLY A 327 3.97 -1.83 -4.48
C GLY A 327 4.54 -1.57 -5.86
N THR A 328 3.73 -1.04 -6.77
CA THR A 328 4.14 -0.87 -8.16
C THR A 328 4.74 0.51 -8.45
N ASP A 329 4.34 1.52 -7.68
CA ASP A 329 4.65 2.94 -7.95
C ASP A 329 4.17 3.38 -9.35
N TYR A 330 3.10 2.78 -9.83
CA TYR A 330 2.63 2.97 -11.19
C TYR A 330 1.12 3.19 -11.27
N ILE A 331 0.69 3.84 -12.35
CA ILE A 331 -0.71 3.88 -12.79
C ILE A 331 -0.91 2.70 -13.72
N ASN A 332 -2.00 1.95 -13.53
CA ASN A 332 -2.27 0.81 -14.39
C ASN A 332 -2.51 1.20 -15.85
N ASP A 333 -1.92 0.43 -16.76
CA ASP A 333 -2.34 0.40 -18.16
C ASP A 333 -3.55 -0.55 -18.30
N LEU A 334 -4.72 0.04 -18.54
CA LEU A 334 -5.99 -0.69 -18.68
C LEU A 334 -6.05 -1.64 -19.90
N ASN A 335 -5.09 -1.53 -20.82
CA ASN A 335 -4.98 -2.44 -21.97
C ASN A 335 -4.22 -3.73 -21.64
N ARG A 336 -3.60 -3.82 -20.48
CA ARG A 336 -2.90 -5.03 -20.03
C ARG A 336 -3.89 -6.07 -19.51
N PRO A 337 -3.55 -7.36 -19.64
CA PRO A 337 -4.38 -8.42 -19.08
C PRO A 337 -4.36 -8.47 -17.56
N PHE A 338 -3.32 -7.93 -16.90
CA PHE A 338 -3.15 -7.90 -15.44
C PHE A 338 -2.46 -6.61 -14.98
N PRO A 339 -2.78 -6.11 -13.77
CA PRO A 339 -2.06 -5.01 -13.12
C PRO A 339 -0.56 -5.30 -12.94
N PHE A 340 0.25 -4.24 -12.94
CA PHE A 340 1.69 -4.33 -12.73
C PHE A 340 2.12 -4.99 -11.41
N LEU A 341 1.24 -5.07 -10.42
CA LEU A 341 1.50 -5.79 -9.17
C LEU A 341 1.84 -7.27 -9.42
N PHE A 342 1.25 -7.88 -10.45
CA PHE A 342 1.56 -9.26 -10.82
C PHE A 342 2.96 -9.41 -11.43
N ASP A 343 3.44 -8.37 -12.14
CA ASP A 343 4.82 -8.35 -12.64
C ASP A 343 5.82 -8.16 -11.49
N GLU A 344 5.48 -7.31 -10.49
CA GLU A 344 6.30 -7.16 -9.28
C GLU A 344 6.46 -8.49 -8.54
N LEU A 345 5.36 -9.26 -8.40
CA LEU A 345 5.40 -10.59 -7.79
C LEU A 345 6.21 -11.60 -8.61
N ASP A 346 6.11 -11.57 -9.94
CA ASP A 346 6.94 -12.41 -10.80
C ASP A 346 8.42 -12.09 -10.62
N LEU A 347 8.79 -10.80 -10.54
CA LEU A 347 10.16 -10.38 -10.28
C LEU A 347 10.68 -10.88 -8.93
N TYR A 348 9.85 -10.87 -7.88
CA TYR A 348 10.23 -11.41 -6.58
C TYR A 348 10.55 -12.90 -6.66
N VAL A 349 9.73 -13.68 -7.36
CA VAL A 349 9.97 -15.12 -7.53
C VAL A 349 11.13 -15.39 -8.48
N GLU A 350 11.12 -14.81 -9.68
CA GLU A 350 12.04 -15.15 -10.76
C GLU A 350 13.44 -14.52 -10.60
N LYS A 351 13.54 -13.30 -10.04
CA LYS A 351 14.80 -12.56 -9.91
C LYS A 351 15.33 -12.54 -8.47
N CYS A 352 14.44 -12.40 -7.49
CA CYS A 352 14.86 -12.30 -6.10
C CYS A 352 14.88 -13.66 -5.37
N GLY A 353 14.32 -14.71 -5.99
CA GLY A 353 14.35 -16.07 -5.46
C GLY A 353 13.42 -16.28 -4.26
N PHE A 354 12.32 -15.56 -4.22
CA PHE A 354 11.25 -15.78 -3.25
C PHE A 354 10.50 -17.08 -3.58
N TYR A 355 10.07 -17.79 -2.56
CA TYR A 355 9.01 -18.77 -2.74
C TYR A 355 7.67 -18.08 -2.99
N PRO A 356 6.72 -18.70 -3.73
CA PRO A 356 5.40 -18.07 -3.96
C PRO A 356 4.72 -17.62 -2.67
N MET A 357 4.84 -18.40 -1.60
CA MET A 357 4.35 -18.07 -0.27
C MET A 357 4.92 -16.74 0.26
N GLU A 358 6.22 -16.53 0.13
CA GLU A 358 6.88 -15.29 0.57
C GLU A 358 6.41 -14.09 -0.26
N ALA A 359 6.24 -14.27 -1.58
CA ALA A 359 5.72 -13.23 -2.45
C ALA A 359 4.26 -12.87 -2.08
N ILE A 360 3.41 -13.84 -1.79
CA ILE A 360 2.02 -13.61 -1.34
C ILE A 360 1.99 -12.85 0.00
N PHE A 361 2.90 -13.16 0.90
CA PHE A 361 3.02 -12.46 2.17
C PHE A 361 3.28 -10.95 2.00
N THR A 362 4.04 -10.56 0.96
CA THR A 362 4.35 -9.15 0.67
C THR A 362 3.14 -8.33 0.23
N VAL A 363 2.18 -8.92 -0.49
CA VAL A 363 0.95 -8.27 -1.03
C VAL A 363 -0.27 -8.46 -0.16
N THR A 364 -0.14 -9.11 0.98
CA THR A 364 -1.23 -9.37 1.93
C THR A 364 -0.87 -8.82 3.29
N LYS A 365 -0.28 -9.63 4.16
CA LYS A 365 0.00 -9.31 5.56
C LYS A 365 0.93 -8.11 5.72
N VAL A 366 2.08 -8.10 5.00
CA VAL A 366 3.04 -7.00 5.16
C VAL A 366 2.52 -5.71 4.51
N ALA A 367 1.85 -5.81 3.36
CA ALA A 367 1.22 -4.65 2.75
C ALA A 367 0.14 -4.04 3.67
N ALA A 368 -0.66 -4.86 4.34
CA ALA A 368 -1.63 -4.38 5.33
C ALA A 368 -0.93 -3.67 6.52
N GLU A 369 0.20 -4.19 7.00
CA GLU A 369 1.02 -3.53 8.02
C GLU A 369 1.59 -2.20 7.51
N ALA A 370 2.07 -2.15 6.27
CA ALA A 370 2.61 -0.95 5.64
C ALA A 370 1.58 0.18 5.53
N LEU A 371 0.31 -0.16 5.32
CA LEU A 371 -0.80 0.79 5.29
C LEU A 371 -1.34 1.14 6.69
N GLY A 372 -0.93 0.42 7.74
CA GLY A 372 -1.47 0.57 9.10
C GLY A 372 -2.88 0.01 9.26
N ILE A 373 -3.24 -1.01 8.51
CA ILE A 373 -4.58 -1.65 8.47
C ILE A 373 -4.54 -3.15 8.75
N GLY A 374 -3.45 -3.65 9.29
CA GLY A 374 -3.25 -5.08 9.55
C GLY A 374 -4.23 -5.68 10.58
N ASP A 375 -4.89 -4.84 11.37
CA ASP A 375 -6.01 -5.21 12.24
C ASP A 375 -7.32 -5.46 11.48
N LYS A 376 -7.45 -4.95 10.24
CA LYS A 376 -8.68 -5.02 9.43
C LYS A 376 -8.62 -6.04 8.31
N VAL A 377 -7.48 -6.14 7.63
CA VAL A 377 -7.31 -6.98 6.41
C VAL A 377 -5.93 -7.66 6.39
N GLY A 378 -5.62 -8.36 5.31
CA GLY A 378 -4.31 -8.94 5.04
C GLY A 378 -4.13 -10.38 5.50
N THR A 379 -5.09 -10.94 6.25
CA THR A 379 -5.15 -12.35 6.67
C THR A 379 -6.60 -12.84 6.68
N VAL A 380 -6.82 -14.15 6.63
CA VAL A 380 -8.16 -14.76 6.78
C VAL A 380 -8.34 -15.11 8.26
N GLU A 381 -8.87 -14.17 9.04
CA GLU A 381 -9.04 -14.30 10.49
C GLU A 381 -10.41 -13.79 10.94
N VAL A 382 -10.95 -14.39 12.01
CA VAL A 382 -12.21 -13.94 12.64
C VAL A 382 -12.06 -12.50 13.13
N GLY A 383 -13.06 -11.67 12.85
CA GLY A 383 -13.09 -10.24 13.18
C GLY A 383 -12.56 -9.33 12.09
N LYS A 384 -11.86 -9.85 11.10
CA LYS A 384 -11.37 -9.07 9.96
C LYS A 384 -12.42 -8.88 8.88
N GLN A 385 -12.25 -7.86 8.07
CA GLN A 385 -13.05 -7.58 6.90
C GLN A 385 -12.97 -8.74 5.90
N ALA A 386 -14.09 -9.14 5.39
CA ALA A 386 -14.18 -10.23 4.42
C ALA A 386 -13.83 -9.73 3.01
N ASP A 387 -12.55 -9.42 2.81
CA ASP A 387 -11.92 -9.15 1.53
C ASP A 387 -11.12 -10.39 1.14
N LEU A 388 -11.71 -11.24 0.31
CA LEU A 388 -11.19 -12.58 0.06
C LEU A 388 -11.13 -12.88 -1.44
N LEU A 389 -10.18 -13.72 -1.82
CA LEU A 389 -10.05 -14.29 -3.16
C LEU A 389 -10.27 -15.79 -3.11
N ILE A 390 -11.01 -16.32 -4.09
CA ILE A 390 -11.22 -17.73 -4.28
C ILE A 390 -10.45 -18.16 -5.53
N LEU A 391 -9.53 -19.11 -5.35
CA LEU A 391 -8.65 -19.62 -6.38
C LEU A 391 -8.92 -21.12 -6.62
N PRO A 392 -8.88 -21.59 -7.87
CA PRO A 392 -9.01 -23.02 -8.17
C PRO A 392 -7.73 -23.81 -7.90
N GLU A 393 -6.59 -23.16 -7.80
CA GLU A 393 -5.28 -23.78 -7.64
C GLU A 393 -4.56 -23.24 -6.40
N ASN A 394 -3.66 -24.05 -5.84
CA ASN A 394 -2.86 -23.64 -4.69
C ASN A 394 -1.85 -22.54 -5.06
N PRO A 395 -1.97 -21.34 -4.54
CA PRO A 395 -1.07 -20.25 -4.91
C PRO A 395 0.35 -20.40 -4.33
N TYR A 396 0.56 -21.35 -3.42
CA TYR A 396 1.90 -21.67 -2.90
C TYR A 396 2.69 -22.61 -3.83
N ASP A 397 2.02 -23.32 -4.73
CA ASP A 397 2.67 -24.16 -5.74
C ASP A 397 3.16 -23.31 -6.93
N ASP A 398 2.37 -22.32 -7.33
CA ASP A 398 2.71 -21.39 -8.42
C ASP A 398 2.05 -20.02 -8.16
N ILE A 399 2.86 -18.94 -8.12
CA ILE A 399 2.38 -17.56 -7.96
C ILE A 399 1.40 -17.16 -9.08
N LYS A 400 1.49 -17.79 -10.27
CA LYS A 400 0.61 -17.54 -11.41
C LYS A 400 -0.83 -17.99 -11.17
N ALA A 401 -1.09 -18.78 -10.13
CA ALA A 401 -2.45 -19.09 -9.68
C ALA A 401 -3.25 -17.83 -9.32
N LEU A 402 -2.58 -16.76 -8.87
CA LEU A 402 -3.21 -15.46 -8.60
C LEU A 402 -3.85 -14.81 -9.85
N ARG A 403 -3.48 -15.24 -11.05
CA ARG A 403 -4.10 -14.78 -12.31
C ARG A 403 -5.39 -15.55 -12.68
N LYS A 404 -5.74 -16.57 -11.87
CA LYS A 404 -6.90 -17.47 -12.12
C LYS A 404 -7.99 -17.27 -11.05
N ILE A 405 -8.19 -16.03 -10.58
CA ILE A 405 -9.22 -15.75 -9.57
C ILE A 405 -10.58 -16.13 -10.10
N GLN A 406 -11.27 -17.04 -9.40
CA GLN A 406 -12.61 -17.49 -9.75
C GLN A 406 -13.69 -16.61 -9.13
N MET A 407 -13.44 -16.07 -7.94
CA MET A 407 -14.40 -15.24 -7.23
C MET A 407 -13.65 -14.22 -6.35
N ILE A 408 -14.16 -13.01 -6.32
CA ILE A 408 -13.68 -11.94 -5.46
C ILE A 408 -14.80 -11.62 -4.47
N ILE A 409 -14.45 -11.55 -3.21
CA ILE A 409 -15.34 -11.09 -2.15
C ILE A 409 -14.78 -9.78 -1.60
N LYS A 410 -15.57 -8.72 -1.65
CA LYS A 410 -15.22 -7.40 -1.13
C LYS A 410 -16.22 -7.00 -0.06
N GLN A 411 -15.72 -6.79 1.18
CA GLN A 411 -16.57 -6.47 2.34
C GLN A 411 -17.76 -7.44 2.46
N GLY A 412 -17.48 -8.75 2.31
CA GLY A 412 -18.46 -9.80 2.40
C GLY A 412 -19.49 -9.82 1.25
N ARG A 413 -19.24 -9.16 0.13
CA ARG A 413 -20.07 -9.22 -1.09
C ARG A 413 -19.31 -9.94 -2.18
N ILE A 414 -19.96 -10.87 -2.84
CA ILE A 414 -19.44 -11.54 -4.04
C ILE A 414 -19.58 -10.56 -5.22
N LEU A 415 -18.51 -10.42 -6.02
CA LEU A 415 -18.44 -9.51 -7.17
C LEU A 415 -18.59 -10.23 -8.50
#